data_214f639f97687a95bc3f34fb1799624b
#
_entry.id   214f639f97687a95bc3f34fb1799624b
#
_cell.length_a   1.000
_cell.length_b   1.000
_cell.length_c   1.000
_cell.angle_alpha   90.00
_cell.angle_beta   90.00
_cell.angle_gamma   90.00
#
_symmetry.space_group_name_H-M   'P 1'
#
loop_
_entity.id
_entity.type
_entity.pdbx_description
1 polymer ?
#
loop_
_entity_poly.entity_id
_entity_poly.type
_entity_poly.pdbx_seq_one_letter_code
_entity_poly.pdbx_strand_id
1 'polypeptide(L)'
;MAVLITAEVPGQTKEGYDGMIAFLGPLLKQTKGFIAHGAGPVSPTAWRSFEVWETAEDATRFFAEHIRPNLPPGVKPVRTIVELHSLVRA
;
A
#
# COMPACT_ATOMS: atom_id res chain seq x y z
N MET A 1 15.18 2.65 -9.58
CA MET A 1 15.37 1.54 -8.62
C MET A 1 14.04 1.19 -7.98
N ALA A 2 13.79 -0.09 -7.83
CA ALA A 2 12.58 -0.53 -7.14
C ALA A 2 12.58 -0.08 -5.69
N VAL A 3 11.39 0.13 -5.14
CA VAL A 3 11.22 0.57 -3.76
C VAL A 3 10.26 -0.35 -3.03
N LEU A 4 10.48 -0.46 -1.72
CA LEU A 4 9.56 -1.12 -0.79
C LEU A 4 8.89 -0.03 0.05
N ILE A 5 7.57 -0.06 0.08
CA ILE A 5 6.80 0.82 0.94
C ILE A 5 6.15 -0.04 2.00
N THR A 6 6.35 0.31 3.26
CA THR A 6 5.61 -0.30 4.36
C THR A 6 4.74 0.75 5.02
N ALA A 7 3.59 0.33 5.53
CA ALA A 7 2.68 1.23 6.23
C ALA A 7 2.11 0.55 7.46
N GLU A 8 2.15 1.27 8.57
CA GLU A 8 1.39 0.92 9.76
C GLU A 8 0.05 1.64 9.66
N VAL A 9 -1.04 0.91 9.88
CA VAL A 9 -2.39 1.47 9.71
C VAL A 9 -3.19 1.24 10.99
N PRO A 10 -3.03 2.12 11.99
CA PRO A 10 -3.84 2.04 13.20
C PRO A 10 -5.31 2.22 12.89
N GLY A 11 -6.17 1.46 13.57
CA GLY A 11 -7.62 1.56 13.38
C GLY A 11 -8.18 0.84 12.17
N GLN A 12 -7.34 0.20 11.36
CA GLN A 12 -7.83 -0.58 10.22
C GLN A 12 -8.54 -1.82 10.70
N THR A 13 -9.59 -2.21 9.95
CA THR A 13 -10.37 -3.42 10.21
C THR A 13 -10.34 -4.32 8.99
N LYS A 14 -10.71 -5.60 9.19
CA LYS A 14 -10.81 -6.55 8.08
C LYS A 14 -11.83 -6.06 7.05
N GLU A 15 -13.00 -5.62 7.50
CA GLU A 15 -14.06 -5.14 6.61
C GLU A 15 -13.63 -3.89 5.86
N GLY A 16 -12.98 -2.96 6.55
CA GLY A 16 -12.48 -1.74 5.92
C GLY A 16 -11.41 -2.04 4.88
N TYR A 17 -10.49 -2.93 5.21
CA TYR A 17 -9.45 -3.31 4.26
C TYR A 17 -10.03 -4.04 3.05
N ASP A 18 -10.92 -5.02 3.28
CA ASP A 18 -11.52 -5.80 2.19
C ASP A 18 -12.29 -4.89 1.22
N GLY A 19 -13.02 -3.91 1.73
CA GLY A 19 -13.71 -2.94 0.89
C GLY A 19 -12.75 -2.09 0.06
N MET A 20 -11.67 -1.63 0.68
CA MET A 20 -10.67 -0.82 0.01
C MET A 20 -9.95 -1.61 -1.10
N ILE A 21 -9.51 -2.84 -0.80
CA ILE A 21 -8.73 -3.60 -1.78
C ILE A 21 -9.61 -4.11 -2.93
N ALA A 22 -10.88 -4.32 -2.71
CA ALA A 22 -11.82 -4.66 -3.78
C ALA A 22 -11.87 -3.53 -4.83
N PHE A 23 -11.76 -2.28 -4.38
CA PHE A 23 -11.71 -1.11 -5.25
C PHE A 23 -10.30 -0.89 -5.83
N LEU A 24 -9.29 -0.90 -4.98
CA LEU A 24 -7.92 -0.54 -5.39
C LEU A 24 -7.18 -1.65 -6.12
N GLY A 25 -7.49 -2.92 -5.82
CA GLY A 25 -6.77 -4.04 -6.41
C GLY A 25 -6.73 -4.03 -7.93
N PRO A 26 -7.87 -3.89 -8.61
CA PRO A 26 -7.86 -3.78 -10.07
C PRO A 26 -7.09 -2.57 -10.60
N LEU A 27 -7.16 -1.43 -9.90
CA LEU A 27 -6.40 -0.24 -10.27
C LEU A 27 -4.91 -0.46 -10.13
N LEU A 28 -4.48 -1.10 -9.04
CA LEU A 28 -3.07 -1.43 -8.82
C LEU A 28 -2.53 -2.27 -9.97
N LYS A 29 -3.26 -3.31 -10.36
CA LYS A 29 -2.81 -4.22 -11.42
C LYS A 29 -2.64 -3.51 -12.76
N GLN A 30 -3.33 -2.42 -12.99
CA GLN A 30 -3.27 -1.66 -14.24
C GLN A 30 -2.28 -0.49 -14.17
N THR A 31 -1.72 -0.21 -13.02
CA THR A 31 -0.88 0.97 -12.83
C THR A 31 0.56 0.66 -13.18
N LYS A 32 1.15 1.52 -14.00
CA LYS A 32 2.56 1.43 -14.38
C LYS A 32 3.44 1.39 -13.12
N GLY A 33 4.36 0.45 -13.11
CA GLY A 33 5.35 0.35 -12.04
C GLY A 33 4.94 -0.50 -10.86
N PHE A 34 3.68 -0.94 -10.77
CA PHE A 34 3.24 -1.79 -9.68
C PHE A 34 3.83 -3.20 -9.80
N ILE A 35 4.33 -3.74 -8.68
CA ILE A 35 4.89 -5.09 -8.63
C ILE A 35 4.07 -5.98 -7.69
N ALA A 36 3.86 -5.57 -6.45
CA ALA A 36 3.17 -6.40 -5.46
C ALA A 36 2.59 -5.56 -4.33
N HIS A 37 1.54 -6.08 -3.69
CA HIS A 37 0.94 -5.53 -2.49
C HIS A 37 0.52 -6.66 -1.58
N GLY A 38 0.69 -6.47 -0.28
CA GLY A 38 0.22 -7.39 0.73
C GLY A 38 -0.12 -6.65 2.00
N ALA A 39 -1.00 -7.24 2.82
CA ALA A 39 -1.39 -6.63 4.08
C ALA A 39 -1.93 -7.68 5.04
N GLY A 40 -1.85 -7.38 6.34
CA GLY A 40 -2.41 -8.25 7.36
C GLY A 40 -2.47 -7.56 8.72
N PRO A 41 -3.25 -8.12 9.65
CA PRO A 41 -3.31 -7.60 11.01
C PRO A 41 -2.01 -7.95 11.77
N VAL A 42 -1.50 -6.98 12.51
CA VAL A 42 -0.38 -7.20 13.44
C VAL A 42 -0.86 -7.20 14.88
N SER A 43 -2.07 -6.71 15.12
CA SER A 43 -2.75 -6.73 16.41
C SER A 43 -4.25 -6.59 16.18
N PRO A 44 -5.10 -6.73 17.22
CA PRO A 44 -6.56 -6.53 17.03
C PRO A 44 -6.95 -5.14 16.55
N THR A 45 -6.06 -4.14 16.68
CA THR A 45 -6.40 -2.75 16.38
C THR A 45 -5.48 -2.11 15.34
N ALA A 46 -4.58 -2.87 14.73
CA ALA A 46 -3.65 -2.30 13.77
C ALA A 46 -3.30 -3.30 12.67
N TRP A 47 -3.07 -2.75 11.48
CA TRP A 47 -2.66 -3.52 10.31
C TRP A 47 -1.33 -3.00 9.81
N ARG A 48 -0.64 -3.85 9.07
CA ARG A 48 0.57 -3.48 8.35
C ARG A 48 0.40 -3.89 6.89
N SER A 49 0.82 -3.01 5.99
CA SER A 49 0.83 -3.31 4.56
C SER A 49 2.24 -3.14 4.00
N PHE A 50 2.48 -3.77 2.86
CA PHE A 50 3.66 -3.50 2.07
C PHE A 50 3.29 -3.38 0.60
N GLU A 51 4.09 -2.64 -0.14
CA GLU A 51 3.99 -2.55 -1.59
C GLU A 51 5.39 -2.51 -2.17
N VAL A 52 5.54 -3.11 -3.33
CA VAL A 52 6.77 -3.04 -4.11
C VAL A 52 6.44 -2.37 -5.43
N TRP A 53 7.22 -1.36 -5.79
CA TRP A 53 7.03 -0.58 -7.02
C TRP A 53 8.35 -0.43 -7.76
N GLU A 54 8.28 -0.26 -9.07
CA GLU A 54 9.47 -0.03 -9.91
C GLU A 54 10.19 1.25 -9.52
N THR A 55 9.45 2.31 -9.17
CA THR A 55 10.00 3.61 -8.77
C THR A 55 9.21 4.21 -7.63
N ALA A 56 9.85 5.07 -6.85
CA ALA A 56 9.18 5.85 -5.81
C ALA A 56 8.14 6.81 -6.40
N GLU A 57 8.40 7.34 -7.58
CA GLU A 57 7.48 8.27 -8.23
C GLU A 57 6.15 7.63 -8.57
N ASP A 58 6.18 6.42 -9.12
CA ASP A 58 4.95 5.69 -9.47
C ASP A 58 4.14 5.40 -8.21
N ALA A 59 4.79 4.97 -7.14
CA ALA A 59 4.14 4.70 -5.86
C ALA A 59 3.51 5.95 -5.26
N THR A 60 4.24 7.05 -5.24
CA THR A 60 3.78 8.32 -4.67
C THR A 60 2.58 8.86 -5.44
N ARG A 61 2.62 8.76 -6.76
CA ARG A 61 1.52 9.19 -7.63
C ARG A 61 0.26 8.38 -7.34
N PHE A 62 0.39 7.06 -7.25
CA PHE A 62 -0.76 6.20 -6.97
C PHE A 62 -1.38 6.53 -5.62
N PHE A 63 -0.55 6.72 -4.59
CA PHE A 63 -1.05 7.08 -3.26
C PHE A 63 -1.81 8.41 -3.29
N ALA A 64 -1.26 9.41 -3.95
CA ALA A 64 -1.89 10.73 -4.01
C ALA A 64 -3.19 10.72 -4.79
N GLU A 65 -3.27 9.95 -5.86
CA GLU A 65 -4.44 9.94 -6.75
C GLU A 65 -5.55 9.01 -6.25
N HIS A 66 -5.22 7.89 -5.63
CA HIS A 66 -6.20 6.84 -5.36
C HIS A 66 -6.35 6.46 -3.88
N ILE A 67 -5.31 6.60 -3.08
CA ILE A 67 -5.38 6.17 -1.67
C ILE A 67 -5.78 7.32 -0.78
N ARG A 68 -5.04 8.42 -0.81
CA ARG A 68 -5.29 9.56 0.07
C ARG A 68 -6.73 10.08 -0.01
N PRO A 69 -7.31 10.29 -1.22
CA PRO A 69 -8.68 10.78 -1.31
C PRO A 69 -9.74 9.83 -0.75
N ASN A 70 -9.41 8.54 -0.63
CA ASN A 70 -10.36 7.51 -0.23
C ASN A 70 -10.12 6.96 1.17
N LEU A 71 -9.19 7.55 1.93
CA LEU A 71 -8.95 7.12 3.31
C LEU A 71 -10.15 7.50 4.20
N PRO A 72 -10.63 6.56 5.04
CA PRO A 72 -11.67 6.89 6.01
C PRO A 72 -11.19 7.96 6.99
N PRO A 73 -12.12 8.76 7.55
CA PRO A 73 -11.75 9.73 8.58
C PRO A 73 -11.04 9.04 9.74
N GLY A 74 -9.93 9.64 10.19
CA GLY A 74 -9.16 9.10 11.30
C GLY A 74 -8.17 8.01 10.95
N VAL A 75 -8.19 7.48 9.74
CA VAL A 75 -7.20 6.50 9.29
C VAL A 75 -6.03 7.24 8.67
N LYS A 76 -4.87 7.16 9.33
CA LYS A 76 -3.65 7.84 8.89
C LYS A 76 -2.51 6.85 8.82
N PRO A 77 -2.24 6.28 7.64
CA PRO A 77 -1.11 5.36 7.49
C PRO A 77 0.21 6.05 7.77
N VAL A 78 1.07 5.36 8.51
CA VAL A 78 2.45 5.80 8.72
C VAL A 78 3.32 5.04 7.74
N ARG A 79 3.77 5.71 6.70
CA ARG A 79 4.45 5.09 5.55
C ARG A 79 5.95 5.28 5.63
N THR A 80 6.68 4.25 5.20
CA THR A 80 8.13 4.29 5.04
C THR A 80 8.47 3.82 3.64
N ILE A 81 9.42 4.47 2.99
CA ILE A 81 9.88 4.11 1.65
C ILE A 81 11.36 3.78 1.73
N VAL A 82 11.75 2.63 1.21
CA VAL A 82 13.14 2.17 1.17
C VAL A 82 13.49 1.77 -0.25
N GLU A 83 14.61 2.26 -0.77
CA GLU A 83 15.14 1.77 -2.03
C GLU A 83 15.63 0.34 -1.84
N LEU A 84 15.26 -0.55 -2.76
CA LEU A 84 15.67 -1.94 -2.69
C LEU A 84 17.01 -2.11 -3.35
N HIS A 85 17.97 -2.65 -2.59
CA HIS A 85 19.26 -3.06 -3.13
C HIS A 85 19.12 -4.30 -4.01
N SER A 86 18.19 -5.19 -3.65
CA SER A 86 17.95 -6.44 -4.37
C SER A 86 16.45 -6.74 -4.38
N LEU A 87 15.97 -7.23 -5.50
CA LEU A 87 14.60 -7.70 -5.64
C LEU A 87 14.60 -8.94 -6.52
N VAL A 88 14.11 -10.05 -5.97
CA VAL A 88 13.94 -11.30 -6.72
C VAL A 88 12.44 -11.49 -6.97
N ARG A 89 12.08 -11.67 -8.24
CA ARG A 89 10.69 -11.88 -8.66
C ARG A 89 10.47 -13.33 -9.06
N ALA A 90 9.23 -13.77 -8.92
CA ALA A 90 8.82 -15.07 -9.45
C ALA A 90 8.87 -15.09 -10.98
#